data_3eda60b53979c95ec081560105ae3a47
#
_entry.id   3eda60b53979c95ec081560105ae3a47
#
_cell.length_a   1.000
_cell.length_b   1.000
_cell.length_c   1.000
_cell.angle_alpha   90.00
_cell.angle_beta   90.00
_cell.angle_gamma   90.00
#
_symmetry.space_group_name_H-M   'P 1'
#
loop_
_entity.id
_entity.type
_entity.pdbx_description
1 polymer ?
#
loop_
_entity_poly.entity_id
_entity_poly.type
_entity_poly.pdbx_seq_one_letter_code
_entity_poly.pdbx_strand_id
1 'polypeptide(L)'
;MSNEPINQNNKKTVSRILAYCKDYYWMLIVSLLCSGVAALCTVYPAYVVKDLVNEVLVNGKEDYVIGISIGVVTVMFIKGVFSFSSMYLMQYATQRMLLRIRSSCFDKLLRLPLSFFETQQTGHLMSRVTNDVAVLQMLVHNFVRFIRDVVEVVGLTIYIFWLNWRLSLLSMIIIPLILVMIQAFGRKMKKLGTRMQEKVGDINSSLHEYITGVKVVKSFTLEKYMLDKYENSNNCISW
;
A
#
# COMPACT_ATOMS: atom_id res chain seq x y z
N MET A 1 -7.00 28.61 21.15
CA MET A 1 -5.96 28.24 20.16
C MET A 1 -4.74 27.82 20.95
N SER A 2 -4.63 26.53 21.26
CA SER A 2 -3.52 25.97 22.02
C SER A 2 -2.72 25.05 21.09
N ASN A 3 -1.51 25.50 20.74
CA ASN A 3 -0.50 24.70 20.07
C ASN A 3 0.04 23.65 21.05
N GLU A 4 -0.66 22.53 21.21
CA GLU A 4 -0.04 21.36 21.83
C GLU A 4 0.86 20.63 20.81
N PRO A 5 2.03 20.16 21.23
CA PRO A 5 3.02 19.58 20.33
C PRO A 5 2.51 18.25 19.78
N ILE A 6 2.17 18.25 18.49
CA ILE A 6 1.74 17.10 17.67
C ILE A 6 2.68 15.87 17.79
N ASN A 7 3.89 16.07 18.27
CA ASN A 7 4.96 15.06 18.26
C ASN A 7 4.91 14.05 19.44
N GLN A 8 4.35 14.41 20.61
CA GLN A 8 4.29 13.48 21.77
C GLN A 8 3.11 12.50 21.66
N ASN A 9 2.03 12.91 21.04
CA ASN A 9 0.84 12.06 20.87
C ASN A 9 1.06 10.97 19.83
N ASN A 10 1.83 11.26 18.78
CA ASN A 10 2.19 10.28 17.74
C ASN A 10 3.06 9.13 18.28
N LYS A 11 4.02 9.40 19.15
CA LYS A 11 4.86 8.34 19.76
C LYS A 11 4.04 7.39 20.64
N LYS A 12 3.10 7.91 21.43
CA LYS A 12 2.20 7.09 22.26
C LYS A 12 1.23 6.26 21.41
N THR A 13 0.74 6.80 20.30
CA THR A 13 -0.15 6.10 19.36
C THR A 13 0.58 4.97 18.65
N VAL A 14 1.78 5.23 18.13
CA VAL A 14 2.64 4.20 17.49
C VAL A 14 3.01 3.11 18.48
N SER A 15 3.38 3.46 19.73
CA SER A 15 3.68 2.48 20.79
C SER A 15 2.48 1.61 21.13
N ARG A 16 1.26 2.14 21.13
CA ARG A 16 0.03 1.36 21.35
C ARG A 16 -0.25 0.42 20.17
N ILE A 17 -0.06 0.86 18.94
CA ILE A 17 -0.20 0.02 17.74
C ILE A 17 0.82 -1.11 17.78
N LEU A 18 2.08 -0.82 18.12
CA LEU A 18 3.13 -1.83 18.30
C LEU A 18 2.82 -2.83 19.43
N ALA A 19 2.14 -2.41 20.49
CA ALA A 19 1.70 -3.31 21.55
C ALA A 19 0.67 -4.35 21.05
N TYR A 20 -0.20 -3.97 20.11
CA TYR A 20 -1.12 -4.93 19.46
C TYR A 20 -0.41 -5.87 18.47
N CYS A 21 0.73 -5.46 17.91
CA CYS A 21 1.58 -6.32 17.08
C CYS A 21 2.31 -7.39 17.91
N LYS A 22 2.48 -7.18 19.23
CA LYS A 22 3.31 -8.03 20.08
C LYS A 22 2.86 -9.49 20.11
N ASP A 23 1.57 -9.78 19.94
CA ASP A 23 1.06 -11.15 19.97
C ASP A 23 1.23 -11.89 18.64
N TYR A 24 1.48 -11.13 17.56
CA TYR A 24 1.63 -11.67 16.20
C TYR A 24 3.04 -11.46 15.61
N TYR A 25 4.01 -10.99 16.45
CA TYR A 25 5.36 -10.70 15.99
C TYR A 25 6.03 -11.92 15.35
N TRP A 26 5.74 -13.13 15.84
CA TRP A 26 6.29 -14.36 15.28
C TRP A 26 5.86 -14.57 13.83
N MET A 27 4.59 -14.33 13.51
CA MET A 27 4.10 -14.42 12.14
C MET A 27 4.74 -13.37 11.22
N LEU A 28 4.98 -12.17 11.74
CA LEU A 28 5.68 -11.11 11.01
C LEU A 28 7.15 -11.47 10.78
N ILE A 29 7.83 -12.06 11.75
CA ILE A 29 9.21 -12.55 11.59
C ILE A 29 9.27 -13.68 10.55
N VAL A 30 8.39 -14.66 10.63
CA VAL A 30 8.34 -15.75 9.65
C VAL A 30 8.03 -15.20 8.24
N SER A 31 7.10 -14.27 8.12
CA SER A 31 6.81 -13.58 6.85
C SER A 31 8.06 -12.86 6.30
N LEU A 32 8.84 -12.20 7.17
CA LEU A 32 10.07 -11.53 6.80
C LEU A 32 11.16 -12.53 6.34
N LEU A 33 11.30 -13.65 7.05
CA LEU A 33 12.22 -14.72 6.65
C LEU A 33 11.84 -15.33 5.28
N CYS A 34 10.55 -15.63 5.08
CA CYS A 34 10.07 -16.12 3.79
C CYS A 34 10.32 -15.09 2.66
N SER A 35 10.13 -13.80 2.94
CA SER A 35 10.46 -12.72 2.00
C SER A 35 11.95 -12.66 1.69
N GLY A 36 12.82 -12.85 2.69
CA GLY A 36 14.27 -12.92 2.51
C GLY A 36 14.68 -14.08 1.59
N VAL A 37 14.11 -15.27 1.79
CA VAL A 37 14.33 -16.42 0.88
C VAL A 37 13.84 -16.10 -0.54
N ALA A 38 12.67 -15.51 -0.69
CA ALA A 38 12.14 -15.11 -1.99
C ALA A 38 13.05 -14.06 -2.70
N ALA A 39 13.64 -13.13 -1.93
CA ALA A 39 14.61 -12.16 -2.44
C ALA A 39 15.89 -12.84 -2.96
N LEU A 40 16.43 -13.80 -2.21
CA LEU A 40 17.60 -14.58 -2.66
C LEU A 40 17.30 -15.35 -3.96
N CYS A 41 16.12 -15.96 -4.06
CA CYS A 41 15.68 -16.64 -5.29
C CYS A 41 15.54 -15.67 -6.48
N THR A 42 15.35 -14.36 -6.25
CA THR A 42 15.28 -13.36 -7.34
C THR A 42 16.63 -13.16 -8.01
N VAL A 43 17.71 -13.38 -7.29
CA VAL A 43 19.08 -13.19 -7.80
C VAL A 43 19.55 -14.37 -8.64
N TYR A 44 19.05 -15.56 -8.38
CA TYR A 44 19.48 -16.80 -9.05
C TYR A 44 19.41 -16.73 -10.58
N PRO A 45 18.32 -16.26 -11.23
CA PRO A 45 18.28 -16.16 -12.69
C PRO A 45 19.36 -15.24 -13.27
N ALA A 46 19.69 -14.15 -12.56
CA ALA A 46 20.75 -13.24 -13.02
C ALA A 46 22.13 -13.91 -13.00
N TYR A 47 22.37 -14.76 -12.00
CA TYR A 47 23.60 -15.58 -11.94
C TYR A 47 23.65 -16.61 -13.07
N VAL A 48 22.54 -17.32 -13.29
CA VAL A 48 22.41 -18.36 -14.30
C VAL A 48 22.54 -17.82 -15.73
N VAL A 49 22.06 -16.60 -16.00
CA VAL A 49 22.25 -15.94 -17.30
C VAL A 49 23.73 -15.79 -17.66
N LYS A 50 24.58 -15.50 -16.67
CA LYS A 50 26.03 -15.43 -16.87
C LYS A 50 26.60 -16.78 -17.34
N ASP A 51 26.21 -17.86 -16.67
CA ASP A 51 26.69 -19.21 -17.01
C ASP A 51 26.12 -19.67 -18.36
N LEU A 52 24.88 -19.33 -18.68
CA LEU A 52 24.24 -19.60 -19.96
C LEU A 52 25.00 -18.90 -21.12
N VAL A 53 25.36 -17.65 -20.95
CA VAL A 53 26.13 -16.90 -21.95
C VAL A 53 27.50 -17.56 -22.16
N ASN A 54 28.18 -17.93 -21.09
CA ASN A 54 29.55 -18.49 -21.19
C ASN A 54 29.55 -19.92 -21.74
N GLU A 55 28.69 -20.82 -21.25
CA GLU A 55 28.72 -22.25 -21.61
C GLU A 55 27.99 -22.52 -22.92
N VAL A 56 26.92 -21.81 -23.22
CA VAL A 56 26.11 -22.03 -24.43
C VAL A 56 26.61 -21.20 -25.59
N LEU A 57 26.76 -19.88 -25.42
CA LEU A 57 27.13 -19.00 -26.54
C LEU A 57 28.62 -19.04 -26.87
N VAL A 58 29.50 -19.26 -25.88
CA VAL A 58 30.97 -19.28 -26.10
C VAL A 58 31.47 -20.71 -26.35
N ASN A 59 31.00 -21.70 -25.57
CA ASN A 59 31.48 -23.08 -25.64
C ASN A 59 30.61 -24.02 -26.49
N GLY A 60 29.44 -23.59 -26.98
CA GLY A 60 28.57 -24.36 -27.89
C GLY A 60 27.95 -25.63 -27.30
N LYS A 61 27.82 -25.70 -25.96
CA LYS A 61 27.27 -26.89 -25.27
C LYS A 61 25.74 -26.75 -25.12
N GLU A 62 24.99 -27.25 -26.08
CA GLU A 62 23.52 -27.16 -26.10
C GLU A 62 22.83 -27.98 -25.01
N ASP A 63 23.45 -29.09 -24.55
CA ASP A 63 22.88 -29.97 -23.52
C ASP A 63 22.66 -29.26 -22.17
N TYR A 64 23.43 -28.20 -21.88
CA TYR A 64 23.30 -27.41 -20.64
C TYR A 64 22.05 -26.54 -20.62
N VAL A 65 21.48 -26.18 -21.78
CA VAL A 65 20.29 -25.29 -21.88
C VAL A 65 19.09 -25.89 -21.16
N ILE A 66 18.84 -27.18 -21.33
CA ILE A 66 17.69 -27.89 -20.73
C ILE A 66 17.84 -27.90 -19.19
N GLY A 67 19.03 -28.28 -18.70
CA GLY A 67 19.30 -28.31 -17.26
C GLY A 67 19.15 -26.95 -16.58
N ILE A 68 19.70 -25.91 -17.22
CA ILE A 68 19.59 -24.52 -16.74
C ILE A 68 18.12 -24.05 -16.74
N SER A 69 17.39 -24.33 -17.80
CA SER A 69 15.97 -23.95 -17.93
C SER A 69 15.11 -24.58 -16.82
N ILE A 70 15.30 -25.88 -16.56
CA ILE A 70 14.60 -26.56 -15.46
C ILE A 70 15.00 -25.96 -14.11
N GLY A 71 16.27 -25.66 -13.91
CA GLY A 71 16.76 -25.01 -12.68
C GLY A 71 16.10 -23.65 -12.42
N VAL A 72 16.03 -22.80 -13.44
CA VAL A 72 15.37 -21.48 -13.34
C VAL A 72 13.90 -21.63 -13.04
N VAL A 73 13.17 -22.52 -13.73
CA VAL A 73 11.75 -22.76 -13.48
C VAL A 73 11.52 -23.25 -12.03
N THR A 74 12.36 -24.18 -11.56
CA THR A 74 12.26 -24.71 -10.20
C THR A 74 12.49 -23.62 -9.16
N VAL A 75 13.51 -22.79 -9.31
CA VAL A 75 13.79 -21.69 -8.37
C VAL A 75 12.69 -20.63 -8.43
N MET A 76 12.13 -20.32 -9.59
CA MET A 76 11.00 -19.41 -9.72
C MET A 76 9.74 -19.98 -9.06
N PHE A 77 9.51 -21.27 -9.14
CA PHE A 77 8.41 -21.93 -8.41
C PHE A 77 8.60 -21.82 -6.90
N ILE A 78 9.80 -22.12 -6.40
CA ILE A 78 10.14 -21.98 -4.97
C ILE A 78 9.94 -20.54 -4.51
N LYS A 79 10.43 -19.55 -5.28
CA LYS A 79 10.20 -18.12 -5.03
C LYS A 79 8.71 -17.81 -4.93
N GLY A 80 7.89 -18.32 -5.84
CA GLY A 80 6.44 -18.14 -5.83
C GLY A 80 5.80 -18.62 -4.53
N VAL A 81 6.16 -19.84 -4.08
CA VAL A 81 5.65 -20.42 -2.83
C VAL A 81 6.05 -19.59 -1.61
N PHE A 82 7.32 -19.19 -1.50
CA PHE A 82 7.79 -18.35 -0.38
C PHE A 82 7.18 -16.95 -0.40
N SER A 83 7.06 -16.34 -1.55
CA SER A 83 6.42 -15.03 -1.72
C SER A 83 4.94 -15.08 -1.34
N PHE A 84 4.21 -16.08 -1.79
CA PHE A 84 2.81 -16.31 -1.41
C PHE A 84 2.67 -16.55 0.09
N SER A 85 3.49 -17.42 0.69
CA SER A 85 3.49 -17.70 2.12
C SER A 85 3.75 -16.45 2.95
N SER A 86 4.73 -15.63 2.54
CA SER A 86 5.03 -14.34 3.18
C SER A 86 3.82 -13.41 3.14
N MET A 87 3.21 -13.25 1.97
CA MET A 87 2.04 -12.39 1.79
C MET A 87 0.84 -12.88 2.61
N TYR A 88 0.59 -14.19 2.61
CA TYR A 88 -0.51 -14.82 3.35
C TYR A 88 -0.35 -14.62 4.86
N LEU A 89 0.83 -14.93 5.42
CA LEU A 89 1.11 -14.77 6.84
C LEU A 89 0.95 -13.33 7.31
N MET A 90 1.46 -12.39 6.50
CA MET A 90 1.34 -10.97 6.76
C MET A 90 -0.12 -10.52 6.76
N GLN A 91 -0.90 -10.93 5.75
CA GLN A 91 -2.32 -10.60 5.65
C GLN A 91 -3.12 -11.19 6.81
N TYR A 92 -2.85 -12.43 7.18
CA TYR A 92 -3.48 -13.09 8.31
C TYR A 92 -3.18 -12.37 9.63
N ALA A 93 -1.92 -12.02 9.89
CA ALA A 93 -1.52 -11.28 11.10
C ALA A 93 -2.22 -9.92 11.17
N THR A 94 -2.26 -9.19 10.06
CA THR A 94 -2.92 -7.87 9.96
C THR A 94 -4.42 -7.97 10.23
N GLN A 95 -5.10 -8.98 9.66
CA GLN A 95 -6.53 -9.20 9.88
C GLN A 95 -6.84 -9.55 11.35
N ARG A 96 -6.03 -10.40 11.98
CA ARG A 96 -6.19 -10.76 13.40
C ARG A 96 -6.01 -9.56 14.32
N MET A 97 -5.00 -8.73 14.03
CA MET A 97 -4.78 -7.48 14.75
C MET A 97 -5.97 -6.52 14.61
N LEU A 98 -6.53 -6.39 13.41
CA LEU A 98 -7.69 -5.56 13.13
C LEU A 98 -8.91 -5.99 13.95
N LEU A 99 -9.19 -7.31 13.98
CA LEU A 99 -10.30 -7.86 14.77
C LEU A 99 -10.16 -7.49 16.24
N ARG A 100 -8.95 -7.55 16.81
CA ARG A 100 -8.71 -7.12 18.21
C ARG A 100 -8.92 -5.63 18.41
N ILE A 101 -8.46 -4.80 17.48
CA ILE A 101 -8.66 -3.35 17.55
C ILE A 101 -10.16 -3.04 17.53
N ARG A 102 -10.92 -3.64 16.61
CA ARG A 102 -12.38 -3.47 16.54
C ARG A 102 -13.08 -3.89 17.83
N SER A 103 -12.75 -5.07 18.36
CA SER A 103 -13.30 -5.57 19.62
C SER A 103 -12.97 -4.63 20.79
N SER A 104 -11.73 -4.15 20.88
CA SER A 104 -11.33 -3.19 21.93
C SER A 104 -12.00 -1.84 21.79
N CYS A 105 -12.23 -1.37 20.56
CA CYS A 105 -12.98 -0.14 20.32
C CYS A 105 -14.45 -0.30 20.74
N PHE A 106 -15.06 -1.43 20.41
CA PHE A 106 -16.45 -1.73 20.77
C PHE A 106 -16.64 -1.87 22.27
N ASP A 107 -15.75 -2.62 22.97
CA ASP A 107 -15.78 -2.74 24.43
C ASP A 107 -15.71 -1.36 25.13
N LYS A 108 -14.79 -0.49 24.65
CA LYS A 108 -14.69 0.86 25.18
C LYS A 108 -15.94 1.70 24.91
N LEU A 109 -16.53 1.55 23.72
CA LEU A 109 -17.77 2.24 23.37
C LEU A 109 -18.90 1.85 24.33
N LEU A 110 -19.06 0.55 24.63
CA LEU A 110 -20.09 0.07 25.54
C LEU A 110 -19.93 0.56 26.98
N ARG A 111 -18.72 0.92 27.41
CA ARG A 111 -18.42 1.43 28.74
C ARG A 111 -18.58 2.95 28.85
N LEU A 112 -18.96 3.67 27.78
CA LEU A 112 -19.21 5.10 27.84
C LEU A 112 -20.55 5.41 28.50
N PRO A 113 -20.64 6.52 29.23
CA PRO A 113 -21.89 6.93 29.88
C PRO A 113 -22.98 7.31 28.87
N LEU A 114 -24.24 7.18 29.25
CA LEU A 114 -25.38 7.43 28.35
C LEU A 114 -25.38 8.88 27.81
N SER A 115 -24.94 9.85 28.63
CA SER A 115 -24.81 11.25 28.23
C SER A 115 -23.92 11.48 27.01
N PHE A 116 -22.94 10.60 26.77
CA PHE A 116 -22.11 10.65 25.57
C PHE A 116 -22.92 10.31 24.31
N PHE A 117 -23.84 9.35 24.39
CA PHE A 117 -24.66 8.93 23.25
C PHE A 117 -25.78 9.94 22.93
N GLU A 118 -26.21 10.70 23.93
CA GLU A 118 -27.20 11.77 23.73
C GLU A 118 -26.62 12.99 22.99
N THR A 119 -25.32 13.23 23.15
CA THR A 119 -24.62 14.36 22.50
C THR A 119 -24.01 14.04 21.15
N GLN A 120 -23.83 12.78 20.81
CA GLN A 120 -23.17 12.35 19.58
C GLN A 120 -24.15 11.64 18.64
N GLN A 121 -24.11 11.99 17.36
CA GLN A 121 -24.89 11.27 16.34
C GLN A 121 -24.36 9.84 16.17
N THR A 122 -25.23 8.85 16.26
CA THR A 122 -24.90 7.42 16.10
C THR A 122 -24.17 7.12 14.80
N GLY A 123 -24.50 7.80 13.69
CA GLY A 123 -23.82 7.67 12.41
C GLY A 123 -22.35 8.07 12.44
N HIS A 124 -21.98 9.11 13.22
CA HIS A 124 -20.61 9.55 13.39
C HIS A 124 -19.78 8.53 14.19
N LEU A 125 -20.37 7.93 15.23
CA LEU A 125 -19.73 6.88 16.02
C LEU A 125 -19.51 5.61 15.18
N MET A 126 -20.51 5.23 14.38
CA MET A 126 -20.42 4.08 13.50
C MET A 126 -19.33 4.27 12.42
N SER A 127 -19.26 5.48 11.84
CA SER A 127 -18.19 5.83 10.89
C SER A 127 -16.78 5.72 11.51
N ARG A 128 -16.60 6.16 12.76
CA ARG A 128 -15.31 6.03 13.48
C ARG A 128 -14.93 4.58 13.69
N VAL A 129 -15.86 3.72 14.11
CA VAL A 129 -15.57 2.30 14.36
C VAL A 129 -15.30 1.51 13.07
N THR A 130 -15.92 1.92 11.96
CA THR A 130 -15.74 1.23 10.67
C THR A 130 -14.64 1.85 9.84
N ASN A 131 -14.73 3.14 9.52
CA ASN A 131 -13.83 3.78 8.57
C ASN A 131 -12.44 4.08 9.17
N ASP A 132 -12.37 4.62 10.41
CA ASP A 132 -11.07 4.92 11.03
C ASP A 132 -10.27 3.64 11.26
N VAL A 133 -10.96 2.55 11.63
CA VAL A 133 -10.32 1.24 11.80
C VAL A 133 -9.86 0.66 10.45
N ALA A 134 -10.60 0.87 9.36
CA ALA A 134 -10.16 0.47 8.01
C ALA A 134 -8.93 1.26 7.55
N VAL A 135 -8.85 2.56 7.85
CA VAL A 135 -7.65 3.38 7.58
C VAL A 135 -6.46 2.88 8.41
N LEU A 136 -6.66 2.54 9.68
CA LEU A 136 -5.61 1.93 10.52
C LEU A 136 -5.12 0.62 9.94
N GLN A 137 -6.00 -0.24 9.43
CA GLN A 137 -5.63 -1.48 8.75
C GLN A 137 -4.70 -1.22 7.57
N MET A 138 -5.07 -0.26 6.72
CA MET A 138 -4.27 0.11 5.56
C MET A 138 -2.89 0.63 5.97
N LEU A 139 -2.81 1.47 7.00
CA LEU A 139 -1.56 2.01 7.52
C LEU A 139 -0.64 0.92 8.06
N VAL A 140 -1.18 -0.01 8.87
CA VAL A 140 -0.41 -1.12 9.43
C VAL A 140 0.10 -2.04 8.32
N HIS A 141 -0.78 -2.40 7.37
CA HIS A 141 -0.40 -3.23 6.23
C HIS A 141 0.73 -2.59 5.41
N ASN A 142 0.58 -1.31 5.07
CA ASN A 142 1.60 -0.59 4.31
C ASN A 142 2.91 -0.43 5.09
N PHE A 143 2.85 -0.23 6.40
CA PHE A 143 4.04 -0.10 7.24
C PHE A 143 4.84 -1.40 7.32
N VAL A 144 4.17 -2.53 7.53
CA VAL A 144 4.85 -3.84 7.56
C VAL A 144 5.42 -4.20 6.18
N ARG A 145 4.66 -3.91 5.12
CA ARG A 145 5.15 -4.07 3.74
C ARG A 145 6.38 -3.22 3.47
N PHE A 146 6.38 -1.96 3.91
CA PHE A 146 7.52 -1.06 3.76
C PHE A 146 8.78 -1.62 4.44
N ILE A 147 8.66 -2.13 5.68
CA ILE A 147 9.79 -2.75 6.38
C ILE A 147 10.35 -3.93 5.58
N ARG A 148 9.47 -4.79 5.06
CA ARG A 148 9.87 -5.92 4.22
C ARG A 148 10.61 -5.45 2.97
N ASP A 149 10.05 -4.48 2.25
CA ASP A 149 10.62 -3.98 1.00
C ASP A 149 12.00 -3.30 1.25
N VAL A 150 12.17 -2.60 2.39
CA VAL A 150 13.47 -2.03 2.80
C VAL A 150 14.50 -3.14 3.06
N VAL A 151 14.13 -4.20 3.78
CA VAL A 151 15.04 -5.33 4.05
C VAL A 151 15.43 -6.03 2.75
N GLU A 152 14.48 -6.21 1.83
CA GLU A 152 14.73 -6.80 0.51
C GLU A 152 15.70 -5.94 -0.31
N VAL A 153 15.47 -4.63 -0.39
CA VAL A 153 16.35 -3.70 -1.13
C VAL A 153 17.75 -3.67 -0.52
N VAL A 154 17.89 -3.59 0.81
CA VAL A 154 19.19 -3.59 1.48
C VAL A 154 19.92 -4.91 1.22
N GLY A 155 19.23 -6.04 1.37
CA GLY A 155 19.82 -7.36 1.12
C GLY A 155 20.32 -7.52 -0.31
N LEU A 156 19.51 -7.14 -1.30
CA LEU A 156 19.90 -7.17 -2.72
C LEU A 156 21.04 -6.21 -3.02
N THR A 157 21.05 -5.02 -2.43
CA THR A 157 22.14 -4.05 -2.60
C THR A 157 23.45 -4.61 -2.10
N ILE A 158 23.48 -5.17 -0.88
CA ILE A 158 24.68 -5.81 -0.32
C ILE A 158 25.17 -6.95 -1.24
N TYR A 159 24.24 -7.77 -1.74
CA TYR A 159 24.59 -8.87 -2.62
C TYR A 159 25.21 -8.40 -3.95
N ILE A 160 24.66 -7.35 -4.58
CA ILE A 160 25.20 -6.79 -5.83
C ILE A 160 26.60 -6.20 -5.62
N PHE A 161 26.83 -5.52 -4.48
CA PHE A 161 28.15 -5.02 -4.14
C PHE A 161 29.16 -6.14 -3.92
N TRP A 162 28.74 -7.26 -3.32
CA TRP A 162 29.60 -8.43 -3.13
C TRP A 162 29.96 -9.10 -4.46
N LEU A 163 29.03 -9.09 -5.42
CA LEU A 163 29.25 -9.70 -6.74
C LEU A 163 30.23 -8.88 -7.60
N ASN A 164 30.03 -7.59 -7.72
CA ASN A 164 30.93 -6.68 -8.47
C ASN A 164 30.78 -5.22 -8.03
N TRP A 165 31.66 -4.75 -7.15
CA TRP A 165 31.58 -3.42 -6.60
C TRP A 165 31.68 -2.27 -7.64
N ARG A 166 32.44 -2.47 -8.73
CA ARG A 166 32.61 -1.46 -9.80
C ARG A 166 31.34 -1.24 -10.58
N LEU A 167 30.66 -2.34 -10.97
CA LEU A 167 29.37 -2.26 -11.67
C LEU A 167 28.26 -1.72 -10.75
N SER A 168 28.32 -2.07 -9.46
CA SER A 168 27.36 -1.56 -8.46
C SER A 168 27.48 -0.06 -8.29
N LEU A 169 28.69 0.49 -8.25
CA LEU A 169 28.94 1.93 -8.21
C LEU A 169 28.37 2.64 -9.45
N LEU A 170 28.58 2.06 -10.65
CA LEU A 170 28.01 2.59 -11.89
C LEU A 170 26.48 2.60 -11.85
N SER A 171 25.86 1.51 -11.37
CA SER A 171 24.40 1.40 -11.20
C SER A 171 23.85 2.43 -10.21
N MET A 172 24.62 2.77 -9.17
CA MET A 172 24.22 3.75 -8.17
C MET A 172 24.07 5.19 -8.71
N ILE A 173 24.74 5.50 -9.83
CA ILE A 173 24.57 6.77 -10.54
C ILE A 173 23.17 6.88 -11.19
N ILE A 174 22.59 5.76 -11.57
CA ILE A 174 21.28 5.72 -12.23
C ILE A 174 20.16 6.01 -11.23
N ILE A 175 20.34 5.63 -9.95
CA ILE A 175 19.31 5.81 -8.90
C ILE A 175 18.89 7.27 -8.72
N PRO A 176 19.80 8.26 -8.54
CA PRO A 176 19.39 9.66 -8.42
C PRO A 176 18.71 10.20 -9.67
N LEU A 177 19.10 9.74 -10.85
CA LEU A 177 18.43 10.12 -12.10
C LEU A 177 16.96 9.65 -12.11
N ILE A 178 16.72 8.41 -11.72
CA ILE A 178 15.36 7.85 -11.60
C ILE A 178 14.57 8.61 -10.52
N LEU A 179 15.17 8.93 -9.37
CA LEU A 179 14.50 9.68 -8.30
C LEU A 179 14.08 11.09 -8.76
N VAL A 180 14.90 11.79 -9.54
CA VAL A 180 14.54 13.10 -10.11
C VAL A 180 13.36 12.97 -11.07
N MET A 181 13.35 11.93 -11.93
CA MET A 181 12.23 11.66 -12.82
C MET A 181 10.95 11.35 -12.04
N ILE A 182 11.02 10.46 -11.04
CA ILE A 182 9.87 10.12 -10.17
C ILE A 182 9.32 11.36 -9.47
N GLN A 183 10.19 12.24 -8.95
CA GLN A 183 9.76 13.48 -8.29
C GLN A 183 9.11 14.47 -9.28
N ALA A 184 9.62 14.57 -10.49
CA ALA A 184 9.04 15.43 -11.52
C ALA A 184 7.64 14.96 -11.93
N PHE A 185 7.50 13.65 -12.22
CA PHE A 185 6.21 13.04 -12.54
C PHE A 185 5.25 13.09 -11.34
N GLY A 186 5.73 12.78 -10.13
CA GLY A 186 4.94 12.80 -8.92
C GLY A 186 4.34 14.16 -8.59
N ARG A 187 5.09 15.25 -8.82
CA ARG A 187 4.58 16.62 -8.68
C ARG A 187 3.47 16.92 -9.68
N LYS A 188 3.64 16.49 -10.93
CA LYS A 188 2.63 16.66 -11.98
C LYS A 188 1.37 15.85 -11.68
N MET A 189 1.54 14.58 -11.28
CA MET A 189 0.44 13.69 -10.87
C MET A 189 -0.30 14.22 -9.64
N LYS A 190 0.42 14.71 -8.62
CA LYS A 190 -0.19 15.33 -7.43
C LYS A 190 -1.06 16.52 -7.81
N LYS A 191 -0.57 17.42 -8.66
CA LYS A 191 -1.33 18.60 -9.14
C LYS A 191 -2.60 18.18 -9.89
N LEU A 192 -2.48 17.14 -10.74
CA LEU A 192 -3.63 16.60 -11.48
C LEU A 192 -4.64 15.95 -10.53
N GLY A 193 -4.17 15.12 -9.59
CA GLY A 193 -5.01 14.46 -8.58
C GLY A 193 -5.75 15.46 -7.67
N THR A 194 -5.09 16.56 -7.25
CA THR A 194 -5.74 17.60 -6.47
C THR A 194 -6.86 18.27 -7.28
N ARG A 195 -6.62 18.61 -8.55
CA ARG A 195 -7.64 19.17 -9.42
C ARG A 195 -8.83 18.23 -9.64
N MET A 196 -8.54 16.92 -9.85
CA MET A 196 -9.62 15.92 -9.93
C MET A 196 -10.44 15.85 -8.64
N GLN A 197 -9.78 15.90 -7.48
CA GLN A 197 -10.46 15.84 -6.19
C GLN A 197 -11.32 17.09 -5.93
N GLU A 198 -10.85 18.27 -6.34
CA GLU A 198 -11.64 19.52 -6.31
C GLU A 198 -12.88 19.38 -7.20
N LYS A 199 -12.73 18.88 -8.43
CA LYS A 199 -13.84 18.68 -9.38
C LYS A 199 -14.86 17.65 -8.87
N VAL A 200 -14.40 16.54 -8.29
CA VAL A 200 -15.29 15.55 -7.65
C VAL A 200 -16.02 16.18 -6.45
N GLY A 201 -15.36 17.05 -5.70
CA GLY A 201 -15.98 17.84 -4.63
C GLY A 201 -17.08 18.75 -5.13
N ASP A 202 -16.85 19.48 -6.23
CA ASP A 202 -17.86 20.36 -6.87
C ASP A 202 -19.08 19.55 -7.33
N ILE A 203 -18.86 18.37 -7.93
CA ILE A 203 -19.96 17.48 -8.36
C ILE A 203 -20.76 16.98 -7.16
N ASN A 204 -20.08 16.52 -6.09
CA ASN A 204 -20.76 16.06 -4.89
C ASN A 204 -21.59 17.16 -4.23
N SER A 205 -21.07 18.38 -4.21
CA SER A 205 -21.79 19.57 -3.71
C SER A 205 -23.03 19.85 -4.56
N SER A 206 -22.91 19.81 -5.88
CA SER A 206 -24.04 19.98 -6.80
C SER A 206 -25.09 18.88 -6.65
N LEU A 207 -24.68 17.63 -6.53
CA LEU A 207 -25.58 16.49 -6.26
C LEU A 207 -26.33 16.67 -4.94
N HIS A 208 -25.64 17.11 -3.88
CA HIS A 208 -26.27 17.38 -2.59
C HIS A 208 -27.33 18.49 -2.71
N GLU A 209 -27.04 19.57 -3.42
CA GLU A 209 -27.97 20.68 -3.70
C GLU A 209 -29.21 20.16 -4.47
N TYR A 210 -28.99 19.35 -5.53
CA TYR A 210 -30.09 18.81 -6.35
C TYR A 210 -30.99 17.84 -5.58
N ILE A 211 -30.41 16.96 -4.76
CA ILE A 211 -31.17 16.00 -3.95
C ILE A 211 -31.94 16.72 -2.86
N THR A 212 -31.33 17.72 -2.21
CA THR A 212 -31.99 18.50 -1.16
C THR A 212 -33.10 19.36 -1.76
N GLY A 213 -32.88 19.94 -2.95
CA GLY A 213 -33.85 20.75 -3.68
C GLY A 213 -34.81 19.98 -4.57
N VAL A 214 -34.89 18.66 -4.48
CA VAL A 214 -35.66 17.81 -5.41
C VAL A 214 -37.15 18.19 -5.54
N LYS A 215 -37.75 18.70 -4.45
CA LYS A 215 -39.15 19.18 -4.48
C LYS A 215 -39.31 20.37 -5.42
N VAL A 216 -38.35 21.31 -5.42
CA VAL A 216 -38.35 22.47 -6.32
C VAL A 216 -38.12 22.03 -7.76
N VAL A 217 -37.14 21.13 -8.00
CA VAL A 217 -36.86 20.58 -9.32
C VAL A 217 -38.11 19.93 -9.92
N LYS A 218 -38.83 19.14 -9.12
CA LYS A 218 -40.07 18.48 -9.52
C LYS A 218 -41.23 19.45 -9.76
N SER A 219 -41.38 20.48 -8.92
CA SER A 219 -42.44 21.47 -9.02
C SER A 219 -42.33 22.34 -10.29
N PHE A 220 -41.11 22.59 -10.75
CA PHE A 220 -40.85 23.42 -11.94
C PHE A 220 -40.42 22.62 -13.16
N THR A 221 -40.50 21.27 -13.13
CA THR A 221 -40.13 20.38 -14.23
C THR A 221 -38.71 20.65 -14.79
N LEU A 222 -37.74 20.88 -13.89
CA LEU A 222 -36.37 21.27 -14.22
C LEU A 222 -35.42 20.08 -14.39
N GLU A 223 -35.93 18.84 -14.48
CA GLU A 223 -35.12 17.62 -14.52
C GLU A 223 -34.10 17.62 -15.67
N LYS A 224 -34.54 18.03 -16.86
CA LYS A 224 -33.67 18.06 -18.03
C LYS A 224 -32.57 19.10 -17.88
N TYR A 225 -32.91 20.29 -17.40
CA TYR A 225 -31.91 21.33 -17.12
C TYR A 225 -30.86 20.91 -16.11
N MET A 226 -31.28 20.23 -15.03
CA MET A 226 -30.37 19.72 -14.00
C MET A 226 -29.49 18.58 -14.52
N LEU A 227 -30.04 17.71 -15.39
CA LEU A 227 -29.27 16.65 -16.03
C LEU A 227 -28.18 17.24 -16.94
N ASP A 228 -28.53 18.15 -17.81
CA ASP A 228 -27.56 18.81 -18.71
C ASP A 228 -26.46 19.52 -17.94
N LYS A 229 -26.81 20.20 -16.84
CA LYS A 229 -25.85 20.86 -15.94
C LYS A 229 -24.90 19.86 -15.27
N TYR A 230 -25.42 18.75 -14.81
CA TYR A 230 -24.64 17.66 -14.21
C TYR A 230 -23.70 17.02 -15.24
N GLU A 231 -24.19 16.69 -16.43
CA GLU A 231 -23.39 16.11 -17.50
C GLU A 231 -22.26 17.02 -17.94
N ASN A 232 -22.49 18.33 -18.06
CA ASN A 232 -21.44 19.30 -18.35
C ASN A 232 -20.36 19.32 -17.27
N SER A 233 -20.75 19.25 -15.99
CA SER A 233 -19.79 19.19 -14.89
C SER A 233 -19.03 17.86 -14.87
N ASN A 234 -19.68 16.76 -15.18
CA ASN A 234 -19.09 15.41 -15.22
C ASN A 234 -18.11 15.26 -16.40
N ASN A 235 -18.46 15.81 -17.57
CA ASN A 235 -17.59 15.78 -18.75
C ASN A 235 -16.28 16.59 -18.54
N CYS A 236 -16.27 17.55 -17.64
CA CYS A 236 -15.03 18.25 -17.25
C CYS A 236 -14.02 17.39 -16.47
N ILE A 237 -14.37 16.16 -16.08
CA ILE A 237 -13.47 15.19 -15.40
C ILE A 237 -12.78 14.26 -16.41
N SER A 238 -13.29 14.13 -17.63
CA SER A 238 -12.83 13.16 -18.64
C SER A 238 -11.55 13.61 -19.38
N TRP A 239 -10.45 13.96 -18.61
CA TRP A 239 -9.11 14.25 -19.20
C TRP A 239 -7.99 13.69 -18.34
#